data_7f7fd3da265ad61ddaa71c379d6e8e30
#
_entry.id   7f7fd3da265ad61ddaa71c379d6e8e30
#
_cell.length_a   1.000
_cell.length_b   1.000
_cell.length_c   1.000
_cell.angle_alpha   90.00
_cell.angle_beta   90.00
_cell.angle_gamma   90.00
#
_symmetry.space_group_name_H-M   'P 1'
#
loop_
_entity.id
_entity.type
_entity.pdbx_description
1 polymer ?
#
loop_
_entity_poly.entity_id
_entity_poly.type
_entity_poly.pdbx_seq_one_letter_code
_entity_poly.pdbx_strand_id
1 'polypeptide(L)'
;MVSNQDKDWWCKHGEGLEYEFLERSFDRVKVERNPDKDGNPFTYDMVMRGPCDLKTITTPWRKSQEFWGIDPRNAVSINRKDLRRYARLYPEITIVFDVQYPEHRTVRYAGLWMMQRLLREGKLHLHEYLARMGRSDGNAKESYVFDVTLLPELREVGDDATK
;
A
#
# COMPACT_ATOMS: atom_id res chain seq x y z
N MET A 1 -4.65 -24.25 -5.67
CA MET A 1 -5.15 -23.33 -4.63
C MET A 1 -4.06 -23.18 -3.58
N VAL A 2 -3.33 -22.07 -3.60
CA VAL A 2 -2.28 -21.80 -2.60
C VAL A 2 -2.97 -21.57 -1.26
N SER A 3 -2.62 -22.34 -0.26
CA SER A 3 -3.21 -22.20 1.08
C SER A 3 -2.65 -20.88 1.67
N ASN A 4 -3.51 -20.06 2.28
CA ASN A 4 -3.15 -18.84 3.03
C ASN A 4 -2.24 -19.14 4.27
N GLN A 5 -1.73 -20.34 4.39
CA GLN A 5 -0.94 -20.81 5.53
C GLN A 5 0.57 -20.72 5.28
N ASP A 6 0.98 -20.44 4.06
CA ASP A 6 2.41 -20.36 3.77
C ASP A 6 2.90 -18.91 3.92
N LYS A 7 3.27 -18.58 5.16
CA LYS A 7 3.85 -17.26 5.49
C LYS A 7 5.11 -16.99 4.66
N ASP A 8 5.90 -18.02 4.37
CA ASP A 8 7.12 -17.91 3.58
C ASP A 8 6.81 -17.58 2.11
N TRP A 9 5.71 -18.13 1.56
CA TRP A 9 5.25 -17.77 0.24
C TRP A 9 4.85 -16.28 0.16
N TRP A 10 4.11 -15.78 1.16
CA TRP A 10 3.70 -14.37 1.18
C TRP A 10 4.89 -13.42 1.32
N CYS A 11 5.88 -13.79 2.15
CA CYS A 11 7.10 -12.99 2.28
C CYS A 11 7.89 -12.93 0.96
N LYS A 12 8.12 -14.08 0.31
CA LYS A 12 8.82 -14.15 -0.98
C LYS A 12 8.08 -13.45 -2.11
N HIS A 13 6.75 -13.58 -2.14
CA HIS A 13 5.93 -12.87 -3.12
C HIS A 13 6.01 -11.35 -2.92
N GLY A 14 5.94 -10.88 -1.68
CA GLY A 14 6.11 -9.46 -1.34
C GLY A 14 7.48 -8.92 -1.74
N GLU A 15 8.56 -9.65 -1.44
CA GLU A 15 9.92 -9.28 -1.87
C GLU A 15 10.03 -9.20 -3.40
N GLY A 16 9.43 -10.13 -4.14
CA GLY A 16 9.39 -10.07 -5.61
C GLY A 16 8.76 -8.79 -6.13
N LEU A 17 7.62 -8.39 -5.55
CA LEU A 17 6.94 -7.13 -5.92
C LEU A 17 7.77 -5.88 -5.57
N GLU A 18 8.51 -5.92 -4.47
CA GLU A 18 9.42 -4.83 -4.10
C GLU A 18 10.55 -4.67 -5.14
N TYR A 19 11.18 -5.78 -5.58
CA TYR A 19 12.21 -5.74 -6.62
C TYR A 19 11.67 -5.24 -7.96
N GLU A 20 10.51 -5.72 -8.41
CA GLU A 20 9.87 -5.24 -9.62
C GLU A 20 9.57 -3.72 -9.56
N PHE A 21 9.17 -3.22 -8.39
CA PHE A 21 8.94 -1.79 -8.19
C PHE A 21 10.23 -0.98 -8.26
N LEU A 22 11.33 -1.48 -7.68
CA LEU A 22 12.64 -0.81 -7.67
C LEU A 22 13.27 -0.69 -9.07
N GLU A 23 12.93 -1.58 -10.00
CA GLU A 23 13.37 -1.49 -11.40
C GLU A 23 12.68 -0.36 -12.17
N ARG A 24 11.59 0.17 -11.64
CA ARG A 24 10.85 1.29 -12.23
C ARG A 24 11.57 2.60 -11.91
N SER A 25 11.54 3.54 -12.84
CA SER A 25 12.15 4.87 -12.69
C SER A 25 11.07 5.93 -12.59
N PHE A 26 11.21 6.85 -11.64
CA PHE A 26 10.26 7.94 -11.40
C PHE A 26 10.91 9.30 -11.64
N ASP A 27 10.13 10.27 -12.15
CA ASP A 27 10.61 11.59 -12.62
C ASP A 27 11.19 12.47 -11.49
N ARG A 28 10.80 12.25 -10.23
CA ARG A 28 11.13 13.14 -9.10
C ARG A 28 11.76 12.47 -7.91
N VAL A 29 11.83 11.16 -7.88
CA VAL A 29 12.30 10.41 -6.70
C VAL A 29 13.16 9.23 -7.09
N LYS A 30 14.26 9.07 -6.36
CA LYS A 30 15.05 7.85 -6.36
C LYS A 30 14.55 6.98 -5.22
N VAL A 31 14.15 5.77 -5.56
CA VAL A 31 13.72 4.75 -4.60
C VAL A 31 14.79 3.68 -4.53
N GLU A 32 15.23 3.33 -3.35
CA GLU A 32 16.24 2.30 -3.10
C GLU A 32 15.74 1.33 -2.03
N ARG A 33 16.13 0.06 -2.14
CA ARG A 33 15.82 -0.94 -1.11
C ARG A 33 16.50 -0.55 0.21
N ASN A 34 15.78 -0.71 1.32
CA ASN A 34 16.37 -0.51 2.64
C ASN A 34 17.44 -1.59 2.91
N PRO A 35 18.73 -1.22 3.11
CA PRO A 35 19.80 -2.19 3.36
C PRO A 35 19.60 -3.00 4.65
N ASP A 36 18.88 -2.45 5.64
CA ASP A 36 18.63 -3.13 6.92
C ASP A 36 17.59 -4.26 6.81
N LYS A 37 16.87 -4.35 5.69
CA LYS A 37 15.80 -5.34 5.50
C LYS A 37 16.31 -6.78 5.48
N ASP A 38 17.54 -7.00 5.06
CA ASP A 38 18.16 -8.33 5.02
C ASP A 38 18.36 -8.92 6.44
N GLY A 39 18.59 -8.05 7.42
CA GLY A 39 18.73 -8.44 8.84
C GLY A 39 17.46 -8.34 9.66
N ASN A 40 16.46 -7.57 9.22
CA ASN A 40 15.21 -7.34 9.93
C ASN A 40 14.02 -7.21 8.97
N PRO A 41 13.30 -8.29 8.67
CA PRO A 41 12.18 -8.29 7.74
C PRO A 41 10.97 -7.42 8.18
N PHE A 42 10.97 -6.95 9.43
CA PHE A 42 9.90 -6.10 9.98
C PHE A 42 10.19 -4.60 9.90
N THR A 43 11.35 -4.20 9.32
CA THR A 43 11.65 -2.80 9.06
C THR A 43 10.91 -2.31 7.81
N TYR A 44 11.09 -1.03 7.44
CA TYR A 44 10.50 -0.48 6.21
C TYR A 44 11.20 -1.04 4.96
N ASP A 45 10.49 -1.08 3.84
CA ASP A 45 10.91 -1.78 2.62
C ASP A 45 11.95 -1.00 1.83
N MET A 46 11.78 0.31 1.69
CA MET A 46 12.53 1.15 0.77
C MET A 46 12.88 2.50 1.37
N VAL A 47 13.86 3.18 0.77
CA VAL A 47 14.26 4.54 1.09
C VAL A 47 13.89 5.45 -0.08
N MET A 48 13.07 6.46 0.20
CA MET A 48 12.72 7.54 -0.71
C MET A 48 12.89 8.88 0.01
N ARG A 49 14.13 9.38 0.09
CA ARG A 49 14.53 10.50 0.96
C ARG A 49 14.17 10.27 2.45
N GLY A 50 14.06 9.00 2.86
CA GLY A 50 13.64 8.58 4.19
C GLY A 50 12.98 7.20 4.15
N PRO A 51 12.45 6.70 5.27
CA PRO A 51 11.75 5.43 5.31
C PRO A 51 10.55 5.44 4.38
N CYS A 52 10.40 4.37 3.62
CA CYS A 52 9.31 4.19 2.67
C CYS A 52 8.76 2.76 2.79
N ASP A 53 7.44 2.63 2.70
CA ASP A 53 6.76 1.33 2.69
C ASP A 53 5.90 1.22 1.43
N LEU A 54 6.04 0.10 0.71
CA LEU A 54 5.29 -0.18 -0.51
C LEU A 54 4.03 -0.99 -0.21
N LYS A 55 2.91 -0.55 -0.77
CA LYS A 55 1.63 -1.26 -0.77
C LYS A 55 1.24 -1.57 -2.21
N THR A 56 1.61 -2.75 -2.71
CA THR A 56 1.15 -3.23 -4.01
C THR A 56 -0.28 -3.76 -3.91
N ILE A 57 -1.19 -3.22 -4.71
CA ILE A 57 -2.61 -3.52 -4.65
C ILE A 57 -3.09 -4.03 -6.00
N THR A 58 -3.39 -5.32 -6.06
CA THR A 58 -3.78 -6.03 -7.29
C THR A 58 -5.27 -6.38 -7.35
N THR A 59 -6.00 -6.25 -6.25
CA THR A 59 -7.42 -6.64 -6.16
C THR A 59 -8.30 -5.44 -5.85
N PRO A 60 -9.19 -5.04 -6.78
CA PRO A 60 -10.08 -3.90 -6.58
C PRO A 60 -11.17 -4.18 -5.54
N TRP A 61 -11.58 -3.14 -4.83
CA TRP A 61 -12.72 -3.15 -3.92
C TRP A 61 -14.03 -2.99 -4.69
N ARG A 62 -14.55 -4.09 -5.25
CA ARG A 62 -15.70 -4.09 -6.19
C ARG A 62 -16.97 -3.42 -5.64
N LYS A 63 -17.18 -3.44 -4.32
CA LYS A 63 -18.35 -2.83 -3.66
C LYS A 63 -18.07 -1.46 -3.04
N SER A 64 -16.93 -0.86 -3.31
CA SER A 64 -16.56 0.43 -2.72
C SER A 64 -17.51 1.56 -3.09
N GLN A 65 -18.07 1.53 -4.30
CA GLN A 65 -19.08 2.50 -4.74
C GLN A 65 -20.37 2.39 -3.91
N GLU A 66 -20.81 1.17 -3.63
CA GLU A 66 -22.01 0.90 -2.83
C GLU A 66 -21.83 1.31 -1.36
N PHE A 67 -20.66 0.99 -0.77
CA PHE A 67 -20.44 1.20 0.66
C PHE A 67 -19.97 2.61 1.01
N TRP A 68 -19.16 3.23 0.15
CA TRP A 68 -18.47 4.49 0.49
C TRP A 68 -18.50 5.53 -0.63
N GLY A 69 -19.16 5.27 -1.76
CA GLY A 69 -19.21 6.18 -2.90
C GLY A 69 -17.88 6.31 -3.65
N ILE A 70 -16.96 5.36 -3.47
CA ILE A 70 -15.64 5.37 -4.10
C ILE A 70 -15.65 4.49 -5.34
N ASP A 71 -15.21 5.02 -6.50
CA ASP A 71 -15.03 4.22 -7.71
C ASP A 71 -14.10 3.03 -7.42
N PRO A 72 -14.51 1.77 -7.74
CA PRO A 72 -13.70 0.58 -7.50
C PRO A 72 -12.29 0.63 -8.11
N ARG A 73 -12.08 1.40 -9.19
CA ARG A 73 -10.77 1.62 -9.81
C ARG A 73 -9.81 2.44 -8.95
N ASN A 74 -10.37 3.26 -8.05
CA ASN A 74 -9.62 4.16 -7.19
C ASN A 74 -9.60 3.70 -5.74
N ALA A 75 -10.39 2.70 -5.39
CA ALA A 75 -10.52 2.24 -4.02
C ALA A 75 -9.33 1.37 -3.62
N VAL A 76 -8.57 1.83 -2.65
CA VAL A 76 -7.43 1.12 -2.08
C VAL A 76 -7.58 0.96 -0.57
N SER A 77 -6.76 0.10 0.03
CA SER A 77 -6.81 -0.08 1.47
C SER A 77 -5.44 -0.12 2.11
N ILE A 78 -5.42 0.24 3.39
CA ILE A 78 -4.26 0.10 4.28
C ILE A 78 -4.69 -0.49 5.62
N ASN A 79 -3.92 -1.44 6.15
CA ASN A 79 -4.22 -2.06 7.43
C ASN A 79 -4.16 -1.02 8.57
N ARG A 80 -5.19 -1.00 9.41
CA ARG A 80 -5.22 -0.14 10.61
C ARG A 80 -4.02 -0.38 11.53
N LYS A 81 -3.61 -1.65 11.65
CA LYS A 81 -2.42 -2.05 12.41
C LYS A 81 -1.14 -1.39 11.87
N ASP A 82 -0.99 -1.33 10.55
CA ASP A 82 0.18 -0.73 9.92
C ASP A 82 0.25 0.78 10.19
N LEU A 83 -0.84 1.52 9.99
CA LEU A 83 -0.86 2.95 10.31
C LEU A 83 -0.51 3.24 11.78
N ARG A 84 -0.99 2.41 12.71
CA ARG A 84 -0.64 2.52 14.13
C ARG A 84 0.85 2.23 14.39
N ARG A 85 1.40 1.22 13.72
CA ARG A 85 2.82 0.87 13.79
C ARG A 85 3.68 2.01 13.27
N TYR A 86 3.33 2.58 12.11
CA TYR A 86 4.06 3.70 11.52
C TYR A 86 4.03 4.93 12.42
N ALA A 87 2.87 5.29 12.96
CA ALA A 87 2.76 6.42 13.86
C ALA A 87 3.66 6.32 15.11
N ARG A 88 3.92 5.10 15.57
CA ARG A 88 4.77 4.84 16.74
C ARG A 88 6.25 4.76 16.40
N LEU A 89 6.61 4.12 15.29
CA LEU A 89 8.00 3.72 15.00
C LEU A 89 8.65 4.55 13.88
N TYR A 90 7.84 5.07 12.95
CA TYR A 90 8.33 5.72 11.73
C TYR A 90 7.48 6.95 11.38
N PRO A 91 7.50 8.01 12.21
CA PRO A 91 6.61 9.19 12.02
C PRO A 91 6.85 9.92 10.69
N GLU A 92 8.05 9.80 10.12
CA GLU A 92 8.43 10.41 8.83
C GLU A 92 8.24 9.49 7.63
N ILE A 93 7.58 8.32 7.81
CA ILE A 93 7.44 7.35 6.73
C ILE A 93 6.60 7.90 5.58
N THR A 94 7.04 7.61 4.37
CA THR A 94 6.26 7.74 3.15
C THR A 94 5.66 6.37 2.79
N ILE A 95 4.37 6.33 2.49
CA ILE A 95 3.67 5.13 2.06
C ILE A 95 3.39 5.27 0.58
N VAL A 96 3.86 4.32 -0.21
CA VAL A 96 3.62 4.25 -1.65
C VAL A 96 2.55 3.22 -1.93
N PHE A 97 1.55 3.59 -2.72
CA PHE A 97 0.47 2.74 -3.19
C PHE A 97 0.68 2.47 -4.68
N ASP A 98 1.17 1.29 -5.01
CA ASP A 98 1.32 0.80 -6.37
C ASP A 98 0.07 0.01 -6.76
N VAL A 99 -0.86 0.68 -7.43
CA VAL A 99 -2.15 0.10 -7.84
C VAL A 99 -1.98 -0.56 -9.19
N GLN A 100 -2.17 -1.87 -9.23
CA GLN A 100 -2.01 -2.73 -10.41
C GLN A 100 -3.31 -3.45 -10.76
N TYR A 101 -4.39 -2.69 -10.96
CA TYR A 101 -5.64 -3.28 -11.45
C TYR A 101 -5.57 -3.55 -12.96
N PRO A 102 -6.30 -4.56 -13.50
CA PRO A 102 -6.23 -4.92 -14.92
C PRO A 102 -6.48 -3.76 -15.88
N GLU A 103 -7.40 -2.86 -15.51
CA GLU A 103 -7.82 -1.73 -16.35
C GLU A 103 -7.33 -0.37 -15.83
N HIS A 104 -6.58 -0.35 -14.73
CA HIS A 104 -6.14 0.89 -14.12
C HIS A 104 -4.86 0.69 -13.33
N ARG A 105 -3.81 1.41 -13.71
CA ARG A 105 -2.53 1.43 -13.01
C ARG A 105 -2.19 2.86 -12.60
N THR A 106 -1.77 3.05 -11.36
CA THR A 106 -1.28 4.33 -10.87
C THR A 106 -0.38 4.11 -9.67
N VAL A 107 0.62 4.95 -9.52
CA VAL A 107 1.44 5.02 -8.31
C VAL A 107 1.13 6.30 -7.58
N ARG A 108 0.76 6.19 -6.31
CA ARG A 108 0.43 7.31 -5.44
C ARG A 108 1.24 7.22 -4.16
N TYR A 109 1.48 8.36 -3.51
CA TYR A 109 2.24 8.36 -2.26
C TYR A 109 1.67 9.33 -1.24
N ALA A 110 1.92 9.06 0.03
CA ALA A 110 1.56 9.95 1.12
C ALA A 110 2.55 9.82 2.29
N GLY A 111 2.95 10.95 2.84
CA GLY A 111 3.54 10.95 4.19
C GLY A 111 2.48 10.56 5.23
N LEU A 112 2.92 10.00 6.35
CA LEU A 112 2.03 9.58 7.44
C LEU A 112 1.10 10.71 7.91
N TRP A 113 1.61 11.95 7.99
CA TRP A 113 0.82 13.13 8.38
C TRP A 113 -0.41 13.33 7.48
N MET A 114 -0.26 13.06 6.17
CA MET A 114 -1.36 13.17 5.20
C MET A 114 -2.41 12.11 5.44
N MET A 115 -2.01 10.86 5.67
CA MET A 115 -2.93 9.77 6.03
C MET A 115 -3.70 10.08 7.31
N GLN A 116 -3.02 10.62 8.32
CA GLN A 116 -3.67 11.06 9.57
C GLN A 116 -4.64 12.22 9.35
N ARG A 117 -4.33 13.14 8.45
CA ARG A 117 -5.24 14.23 8.07
C ARG A 117 -6.50 13.68 7.39
N LEU A 118 -6.34 12.80 6.38
CA LEU A 118 -7.47 12.17 5.70
C LEU A 118 -8.35 11.35 6.66
N LEU A 119 -7.75 10.71 7.66
CA LEU A 119 -8.49 10.01 8.71
C LEU A 119 -9.36 10.98 9.53
N ARG A 120 -8.80 12.13 9.97
CA ARG A 120 -9.55 13.16 10.70
C ARG A 120 -10.66 13.81 9.87
N GLU A 121 -10.47 13.91 8.56
CA GLU A 121 -11.45 14.44 7.61
C GLU A 121 -12.54 13.42 7.23
N GLY A 122 -12.49 12.19 7.80
CA GLY A 122 -13.47 11.14 7.49
C GLY A 122 -13.34 10.55 6.07
N LYS A 123 -12.19 10.71 5.43
CA LYS A 123 -11.91 10.21 4.08
C LYS A 123 -11.36 8.78 4.07
N LEU A 124 -10.99 8.25 5.22
CA LEU A 124 -10.59 6.86 5.43
C LEU A 124 -11.73 6.11 6.12
N HIS A 125 -12.33 5.15 5.41
CA HIS A 125 -13.48 4.38 5.88
C HIS A 125 -13.03 3.08 6.52
N LEU A 126 -13.37 2.87 7.77
CA LEU A 126 -13.04 1.63 8.48
C LEU A 126 -13.83 0.46 7.89
N HIS A 127 -13.13 -0.60 7.50
CA HIS A 127 -13.70 -1.88 7.11
C HIS A 127 -13.20 -2.97 8.06
N GLU A 128 -14.14 -3.68 8.66
CA GLU A 128 -13.88 -4.83 9.50
C GLU A 128 -14.10 -6.11 8.70
N TYR A 129 -13.09 -6.96 8.66
CA TYR A 129 -13.23 -8.26 8.01
C TYR A 129 -13.97 -9.22 8.94
N LEU A 130 -15.02 -9.85 8.41
CA LEU A 130 -15.71 -10.90 9.13
C LEU A 130 -14.72 -12.01 9.49
N ALA A 131 -14.67 -12.37 10.78
CA ALA A 131 -13.87 -13.49 11.24
C ALA A 131 -14.29 -14.75 10.49
N ARG A 132 -13.40 -15.33 9.70
CA ARG A 132 -13.63 -16.64 9.11
C ARG A 132 -13.60 -17.67 10.25
N MET A 133 -14.74 -18.31 10.52
CA MET A 133 -14.84 -19.31 11.57
C MET A 133 -13.72 -20.36 11.41
N GLY A 134 -12.90 -20.52 12.45
CA GLY A 134 -11.91 -21.59 12.56
C GLY A 134 -10.48 -21.29 12.07
N ARG A 135 -10.13 -20.05 11.69
CA ARG A 135 -8.75 -19.70 11.34
C ARG A 135 -8.26 -18.49 12.12
N SER A 136 -7.25 -18.70 12.95
CA SER A 136 -6.38 -17.61 13.44
C SER A 136 -5.34 -17.30 12.36
N ASP A 137 -5.81 -16.85 11.19
CA ASP A 137 -4.93 -16.35 10.17
C ASP A 137 -4.43 -14.97 10.63
N GLY A 138 -3.13 -14.71 10.47
CA GLY A 138 -2.51 -13.44 10.82
C GLY A 138 -2.96 -12.26 9.95
N ASN A 139 -4.11 -12.38 9.27
CA ASN A 139 -4.68 -11.37 8.39
C ASN A 139 -5.16 -10.16 9.18
N ALA A 140 -5.14 -8.99 8.54
CA ALA A 140 -5.64 -7.78 9.13
C ALA A 140 -7.11 -7.95 9.53
N LYS A 141 -7.44 -7.63 10.78
CA LYS A 141 -8.84 -7.64 11.25
C LYS A 141 -9.59 -6.42 10.73
N GLU A 142 -8.88 -5.33 10.51
CA GLU A 142 -9.43 -4.02 10.14
C GLU A 142 -8.51 -3.33 9.13
N SER A 143 -9.10 -2.70 8.13
CA SER A 143 -8.40 -1.85 7.17
C SER A 143 -9.16 -0.53 6.97
N TYR A 144 -8.44 0.51 6.62
CA TYR A 144 -9.04 1.72 6.09
C TYR A 144 -9.10 1.64 4.58
N VAL A 145 -10.29 1.86 4.01
CA VAL A 145 -10.53 1.96 2.56
C VAL A 145 -10.69 3.44 2.20
N PHE A 146 -10.10 3.87 1.10
CA PHE A 146 -10.16 5.26 0.67
C PHE A 146 -9.91 5.39 -0.84
N ASP A 147 -10.22 6.58 -1.37
CA ASP A 147 -9.94 6.93 -2.76
C ASP A 147 -8.47 7.33 -2.92
N VAL A 148 -7.72 6.57 -3.69
CA VAL A 148 -6.29 6.81 -3.92
C VAL A 148 -6.01 8.12 -4.68
N THR A 149 -6.99 8.66 -5.40
CA THR A 149 -6.85 9.94 -6.12
C THR A 149 -6.73 11.15 -5.20
N LEU A 150 -7.05 10.98 -3.90
CA LEU A 150 -6.78 11.98 -2.87
C LEU A 150 -5.29 12.19 -2.60
N LEU A 151 -4.44 11.28 -3.08
CA LEU A 151 -2.99 11.32 -2.90
C LEU A 151 -2.30 11.85 -4.16
N PRO A 152 -1.15 12.53 -4.02
CA PRO A 152 -0.33 12.92 -5.15
C PRO A 152 0.16 11.71 -5.94
N GLU A 153 0.25 11.89 -7.26
CA GLU A 153 0.74 10.87 -8.18
C GLU A 153 2.26 10.88 -8.27
N LEU A 154 2.83 9.71 -8.37
CA LEU A 154 4.22 9.49 -8.70
C LEU A 154 4.29 8.94 -10.12
N ARG A 155 4.77 9.76 -11.07
CA ARG A 155 4.85 9.39 -12.48
C ARG A 155 6.14 8.66 -12.79
N GLU A 156 6.04 7.62 -13.60
CA GLU A 156 7.21 6.93 -14.14
C GLU A 156 7.87 7.74 -15.26
N VAL A 157 9.20 7.62 -15.37
CA VAL A 157 9.94 8.24 -16.47
C VAL A 157 9.61 7.50 -17.77
N GLY A 158 9.01 8.19 -18.73
CA GLY A 158 8.64 7.61 -20.02
C GLY A 158 7.13 7.58 -20.31
N ASP A 159 6.27 7.85 -19.35
CA ASP A 159 4.81 7.89 -19.56
C ASP A 159 4.34 9.07 -20.47
N ASP A 160 5.18 10.08 -20.66
CA ASP A 160 4.87 11.25 -21.51
C ASP A 160 5.25 11.06 -23.00
N ALA A 161 5.73 9.88 -23.41
CA ALA A 161 6.18 9.64 -24.80
C ALA A 161 5.05 9.29 -25.79
N THR A 162 3.79 9.30 -25.33
CA THR A 162 2.61 8.96 -26.18
C THR A 162 1.45 9.94 -25.97
N LYS A 163 1.66 11.18 -26.38
CA LYS A 163 0.54 12.09 -26.71
C LYS A 163 0.86 12.91 -27.94
#